data_71714d92a6e2d0f43301fada1800b91e
#
_entry.id   71714d92a6e2d0f43301fada1800b91e
#
_cell.length_a   1.000
_cell.length_b   1.000
_cell.length_c   1.000
_cell.angle_alpha   90.00
_cell.angle_beta   90.00
_cell.angle_gamma   90.00
#
_symmetry.space_group_name_H-M   'P 1'
#
loop_
_entity.id
_entity.type
_entity.pdbx_description
1 polymer ?
#
loop_
_entity_poly.entity_id
_entity_poly.type
_entity_poly.pdbx_seq_one_letter_code
_entity_poly.pdbx_strand_id
1 'polypeptide(L)'
;MALELKILVGSTRPGRAADLVLPWLVDRSAAHGAFAVDVLDLRDWPLPMFGDTHEAVMGVVGGGNSDAIVRRWNSMVAAGDTYLFLTPEYNHSVPAVLKNAIDSVGSFGFRNKVAGFVGYSAGLVGGARAVEHLAHIAIEAELVPLRNATLIAQVHQAFGDDGRPRDPRSDDRLTVLLDDLAWWGDALRRARDAGELPPPHARRAPAATA
;
A
#
# COMPACT_ATOMS: atom_id res chain seq x y z
N MET A 1 -9.34 -0.17 -19.54
CA MET A 1 -9.39 0.99 -18.59
C MET A 1 -8.11 0.96 -17.76
N ALA A 2 -7.56 2.12 -17.40
CA ALA A 2 -6.40 2.20 -16.52
C ALA A 2 -6.68 1.51 -15.16
N LEU A 3 -5.65 1.04 -14.50
CA LEU A 3 -5.73 0.50 -13.13
C LEU A 3 -5.73 1.64 -12.12
N GLU A 4 -6.59 1.60 -11.14
CA GLU A 4 -6.57 2.53 -10.02
C GLU A 4 -5.37 2.23 -9.11
N LEU A 5 -4.31 3.01 -9.23
CA LEU A 5 -3.12 2.90 -8.39
C LEU A 5 -3.22 3.84 -7.19
N LYS A 6 -3.28 3.30 -5.98
CA LYS A 6 -3.20 4.08 -4.74
C LYS A 6 -1.76 4.10 -4.21
N ILE A 7 -1.15 5.29 -4.15
CA ILE A 7 0.16 5.50 -3.53
C ILE A 7 -0.06 5.90 -2.07
N LEU A 8 0.24 5.00 -1.13
CA LEU A 8 0.12 5.26 0.30
C LEU A 8 1.43 5.84 0.84
N VAL A 9 1.39 7.09 1.32
CA VAL A 9 2.56 7.76 1.88
C VAL A 9 2.63 7.56 3.39
N GLY A 10 3.48 6.62 3.82
CA GLY A 10 3.50 6.04 5.17
C GLY A 10 4.15 6.90 6.28
N SER A 11 4.48 8.16 6.04
CA SER A 11 5.09 9.01 7.08
C SER A 11 4.35 10.33 7.24
N THR A 12 4.11 10.73 8.47
CA THR A 12 3.47 12.02 8.81
C THR A 12 4.43 13.02 9.47
N ARG A 13 5.74 12.67 9.61
CA ARG A 13 6.73 13.52 10.29
C ARG A 13 6.88 14.87 9.57
N PRO A 14 6.98 15.99 10.30
CA PRO A 14 7.46 17.26 9.73
C PRO A 14 8.84 17.07 9.08
N GLY A 15 9.06 17.62 7.90
CA GLY A 15 10.34 17.50 7.18
C GLY A 15 10.70 16.07 6.75
N ARG A 16 9.72 15.20 6.56
CA ARG A 16 9.92 13.80 6.11
C ARG A 16 10.58 13.74 4.73
N ALA A 17 11.47 12.76 4.54
CA ALA A 17 12.11 12.55 3.25
C ALA A 17 11.15 11.99 2.17
N ALA A 18 9.95 11.54 2.51
CA ALA A 18 8.93 11.20 1.53
C ALA A 18 8.63 12.35 0.56
N ASP A 19 8.74 13.60 1.01
CA ASP A 19 8.50 14.78 0.19
C ASP A 19 9.55 14.98 -0.93
N LEU A 20 10.71 14.32 -0.82
CA LEU A 20 11.73 14.24 -1.88
C LEU A 20 11.43 13.12 -2.89
N VAL A 21 10.86 12.01 -2.40
CA VAL A 21 10.64 10.79 -3.20
C VAL A 21 9.32 10.82 -3.95
N LEU A 22 8.27 11.35 -3.32
CA LEU A 22 6.89 11.27 -3.82
C LEU A 22 6.69 11.93 -5.20
N PRO A 23 7.23 13.14 -5.50
CA PRO A 23 7.05 13.75 -6.82
C PRO A 23 7.56 12.85 -7.95
N TRP A 24 8.78 12.33 -7.82
CA TRP A 24 9.37 11.40 -8.78
C TRP A 24 8.53 10.13 -8.93
N LEU A 25 8.06 9.57 -7.82
CA LEU A 25 7.25 8.36 -7.82
C LEU A 25 5.91 8.56 -8.56
N VAL A 26 5.24 9.68 -8.32
CA VAL A 26 4.00 10.05 -9.00
C VAL A 26 4.23 10.25 -10.49
N ASP A 27 5.25 11.02 -10.87
CA ASP A 27 5.58 11.30 -12.27
C ASP A 27 5.88 10.02 -13.05
N ARG A 28 6.69 9.11 -12.47
CA ARG A 28 7.02 7.83 -13.11
C ARG A 28 5.81 6.91 -13.20
N SER A 29 4.99 6.84 -12.17
CA SER A 29 3.76 6.03 -12.17
C SER A 29 2.75 6.53 -13.20
N ALA A 30 2.56 7.84 -13.31
CA ALA A 30 1.67 8.44 -14.32
C ALA A 30 2.21 8.26 -15.75
N ALA A 31 3.52 8.44 -15.94
CA ALA A 31 4.16 8.27 -17.26
C ALA A 31 4.15 6.83 -17.75
N HIS A 32 3.98 5.83 -16.87
CA HIS A 32 3.87 4.40 -17.24
C HIS A 32 2.65 4.10 -18.12
N GLY A 33 1.57 4.87 -17.99
CA GLY A 33 0.38 4.78 -18.84
C GLY A 33 -0.61 3.66 -18.48
N ALA A 34 -0.26 2.76 -17.57
CA ALA A 34 -1.18 1.70 -17.11
C ALA A 34 -2.10 2.15 -15.96
N PHE A 35 -1.78 3.26 -15.29
CA PHE A 35 -2.39 3.65 -14.03
C PHE A 35 -3.13 4.98 -14.09
N ALA A 36 -4.28 5.04 -13.39
CA ALA A 36 -4.85 6.26 -12.84
C ALA A 36 -4.29 6.40 -11.41
N VAL A 37 -3.42 7.40 -11.19
CA VAL A 37 -2.65 7.55 -9.95
C VAL A 37 -3.42 8.42 -8.96
N ASP A 38 -3.60 7.92 -7.74
CA ASP A 38 -4.18 8.64 -6.62
C ASP A 38 -3.28 8.51 -5.39
N VAL A 39 -2.99 9.65 -4.73
CA VAL A 39 -2.08 9.71 -3.58
C VAL A 39 -2.88 9.76 -2.28
N LEU A 40 -2.66 8.77 -1.42
CA LEU A 40 -3.20 8.71 -0.08
C LEU A 40 -2.10 9.09 0.93
N ASP A 41 -1.90 10.40 1.11
CA ASP A 41 -0.92 10.91 2.07
C ASP A 41 -1.49 10.85 3.50
N LEU A 42 -0.89 10.05 4.38
CA LEU A 42 -1.38 9.89 5.76
C LEU A 42 -1.36 11.18 6.60
N ARG A 43 -0.69 12.26 6.15
CA ARG A 43 -0.83 13.58 6.77
C ARG A 43 -2.24 14.17 6.63
N ASP A 44 -2.95 13.80 5.56
CA ASP A 44 -4.30 14.29 5.27
C ASP A 44 -5.38 13.39 5.87
N TRP A 45 -4.97 12.29 6.51
CA TRP A 45 -5.84 11.29 7.11
C TRP A 45 -5.57 11.15 8.61
N PRO A 46 -6.15 12.02 9.47
CA PRO A 46 -5.99 11.94 10.92
C PRO A 46 -6.82 10.78 11.50
N LEU A 47 -6.44 9.56 11.13
CA LEU A 47 -7.11 8.35 11.60
C LEU A 47 -6.90 8.18 13.11
N PRO A 48 -7.95 7.87 13.88
CA PRO A 48 -7.78 7.48 15.27
C PRO A 48 -6.94 6.19 15.36
N MET A 49 -6.38 5.90 16.52
CA MET A 49 -5.76 4.60 16.75
C MET A 49 -6.80 3.51 16.59
N PHE A 50 -6.41 2.47 15.85
CA PHE A 50 -7.28 1.33 15.59
C PHE A 50 -7.80 0.72 16.89
N GLY A 51 -9.13 0.64 17.02
CA GLY A 51 -9.80 0.20 18.24
C GLY A 51 -11.14 -0.50 17.94
N ASP A 52 -11.37 -0.88 16.69
CA ASP A 52 -12.58 -1.58 16.29
C ASP A 52 -12.67 -2.99 16.91
N THR A 53 -13.88 -3.42 17.20
CA THR A 53 -14.10 -4.81 17.62
C THR A 53 -13.90 -5.77 16.44
N HIS A 54 -13.59 -7.03 16.74
CA HIS A 54 -13.44 -8.05 15.72
C HIS A 54 -14.68 -8.17 14.81
N GLU A 55 -15.88 -8.07 15.38
CA GLU A 55 -17.16 -8.13 14.64
C GLU A 55 -17.32 -6.95 13.69
N ALA A 56 -16.89 -5.75 14.10
CA ALA A 56 -16.92 -4.55 13.26
C ALA A 56 -15.95 -4.68 12.07
N VAL A 57 -14.74 -5.18 12.32
CA VAL A 57 -13.72 -5.43 11.28
C VAL A 57 -14.19 -6.47 10.29
N MET A 58 -14.83 -7.54 10.76
CA MET A 58 -15.34 -8.63 9.92
C MET A 58 -16.65 -8.32 9.22
N GLY A 59 -17.26 -7.16 9.48
CA GLY A 59 -18.55 -6.78 8.88
C GLY A 59 -19.73 -7.64 9.36
N VAL A 60 -19.56 -8.36 10.48
CA VAL A 60 -20.58 -9.28 11.02
C VAL A 60 -21.70 -8.54 11.73
N VAL A 61 -21.42 -7.36 12.28
CA VAL A 61 -22.40 -6.48 12.89
C VAL A 61 -22.62 -5.32 11.93
N GLY A 62 -23.84 -5.03 11.53
CA GLY A 62 -24.25 -4.02 10.55
C GLY A 62 -23.94 -2.57 10.90
N GLY A 63 -22.79 -2.32 11.48
CA GLY A 63 -22.22 -1.04 11.83
C GLY A 63 -20.75 -1.08 11.49
N GLY A 64 -20.37 -0.76 10.25
CA GLY A 64 -19.00 -0.37 9.95
C GLY A 64 -18.57 0.71 10.93
N ASN A 65 -17.24 0.91 11.07
CA ASN A 65 -16.66 1.89 11.99
C ASN A 65 -17.52 3.16 12.07
N SER A 66 -17.85 3.58 13.29
CA SER A 66 -18.69 4.76 13.55
C SER A 66 -18.00 6.07 13.12
N ASP A 67 -16.67 6.09 13.04
CA ASP A 67 -15.89 7.25 12.67
C ASP A 67 -15.97 7.54 11.17
N ALA A 68 -16.39 8.74 10.82
CA ALA A 68 -16.58 9.17 9.43
C ALA A 68 -15.28 9.18 8.64
N ILE A 69 -14.14 9.52 9.27
CA ILE A 69 -12.82 9.53 8.60
C ILE A 69 -12.37 8.11 8.26
N VAL A 70 -12.63 7.14 9.14
CA VAL A 70 -12.29 5.72 8.89
C VAL A 70 -13.17 5.13 7.81
N ARG A 71 -14.48 5.43 7.79
CA ARG A 71 -15.34 5.00 6.66
C ARG A 71 -14.88 5.56 5.33
N ARG A 72 -14.52 6.86 5.30
CA ARG A 72 -13.98 7.50 4.09
C ARG A 72 -12.65 6.86 3.68
N TRP A 73 -11.75 6.60 4.64
CA TRP A 73 -10.48 5.89 4.40
C TRP A 73 -10.72 4.53 3.75
N ASN A 74 -11.60 3.73 4.32
CA ASN A 74 -11.98 2.42 3.78
C ASN A 74 -12.49 2.51 2.34
N SER A 75 -13.35 3.48 2.04
CA SER A 75 -13.87 3.68 0.69
C SER A 75 -12.78 4.05 -0.30
N MET A 76 -11.85 4.93 0.08
CA MET A 76 -10.74 5.35 -0.78
C MET A 76 -9.77 4.20 -1.05
N VAL A 77 -9.46 3.41 -0.02
CA VAL A 77 -8.62 2.22 -0.17
C VAL A 77 -9.33 1.17 -1.02
N ALA A 78 -10.59 0.86 -0.75
CA ALA A 78 -11.33 -0.16 -1.48
C ALA A 78 -11.45 0.13 -2.99
N ALA A 79 -11.44 1.40 -3.39
CA ALA A 79 -11.48 1.82 -4.80
C ALA A 79 -10.19 1.51 -5.60
N GLY A 80 -9.07 1.16 -4.94
CA GLY A 80 -7.82 0.82 -5.62
C GLY A 80 -7.84 -0.57 -6.25
N ASP A 81 -7.19 -0.72 -7.40
CA ASP A 81 -6.85 -2.02 -8.02
C ASP A 81 -5.47 -2.49 -7.58
N THR A 82 -4.55 -1.54 -7.40
CA THR A 82 -3.14 -1.76 -7.06
C THR A 82 -2.70 -0.77 -6.01
N TYR A 83 -1.71 -1.15 -5.21
CA TYR A 83 -1.17 -0.31 -4.14
C TYR A 83 0.34 -0.19 -4.25
N LEU A 84 0.85 1.01 -4.05
CA LEU A 84 2.27 1.29 -3.94
C LEU A 84 2.53 1.97 -2.60
N PHE A 85 3.18 1.27 -1.70
CA PHE A 85 3.48 1.79 -0.36
C PHE A 85 4.83 2.51 -0.37
N LEU A 86 4.82 3.82 -0.11
CA LEU A 86 6.01 4.62 0.12
C LEU A 86 6.29 4.71 1.62
N THR A 87 7.29 3.98 2.11
CA THR A 87 7.57 3.85 3.55
C THR A 87 9.00 4.18 3.94
N PRO A 88 9.20 5.01 4.98
CA PRO A 88 10.48 5.06 5.67
C PRO A 88 10.73 3.79 6.49
N GLU A 89 11.98 3.59 6.87
CA GLU A 89 12.33 2.64 7.91
C GLU A 89 12.51 3.38 9.24
N TYR A 90 11.63 3.15 10.20
CA TYR A 90 11.71 3.67 11.55
C TYR A 90 11.99 2.52 12.52
N ASN A 91 13.14 2.57 13.19
CA ASN A 91 13.54 1.55 14.17
C ASN A 91 13.41 0.12 13.62
N HIS A 92 13.96 -0.12 12.40
CA HIS A 92 13.94 -1.40 11.70
C HIS A 92 12.56 -1.88 11.20
N SER A 93 11.53 -1.03 11.23
CA SER A 93 10.16 -1.41 10.83
C SER A 93 9.44 -0.28 10.14
N VAL A 94 8.14 -0.48 9.91
CA VAL A 94 7.22 0.51 9.33
C VAL A 94 6.84 1.57 10.37
N PRO A 95 6.45 2.79 9.95
CA PRO A 95 5.87 3.78 10.86
C PRO A 95 4.57 3.27 11.51
N ALA A 96 4.36 3.60 12.77
CA ALA A 96 3.14 3.24 13.50
C ALA A 96 1.87 3.76 12.78
N VAL A 97 1.92 4.98 12.22
CA VAL A 97 0.79 5.56 11.47
C VAL A 97 0.44 4.76 10.22
N LEU A 98 1.43 4.16 9.54
CA LEU A 98 1.19 3.31 8.38
C LEU A 98 0.53 1.99 8.82
N LYS A 99 1.05 1.36 9.86
CA LYS A 99 0.45 0.14 10.43
C LYS A 99 -0.99 0.41 10.87
N ASN A 100 -1.24 1.50 11.58
CA ASN A 100 -2.57 1.93 12.01
C ASN A 100 -3.52 2.14 10.81
N ALA A 101 -3.05 2.78 9.75
CA ALA A 101 -3.85 3.01 8.55
C ALA A 101 -4.23 1.70 7.84
N ILE A 102 -3.33 0.71 7.82
CA ILE A 102 -3.61 -0.61 7.27
C ILE A 102 -4.61 -1.37 8.16
N ASP A 103 -4.41 -1.36 9.47
CA ASP A 103 -5.30 -2.03 10.42
C ASP A 103 -6.72 -1.46 10.43
N SER A 104 -6.85 -0.18 10.10
CA SER A 104 -8.13 0.52 10.00
C SER A 104 -8.92 0.17 8.71
N VAL A 105 -8.34 -0.62 7.81
CA VAL A 105 -9.04 -1.08 6.59
C VAL A 105 -9.82 -2.34 6.90
N GLY A 106 -11.14 -2.31 6.64
CA GLY A 106 -12.00 -3.48 6.81
C GLY A 106 -11.64 -4.61 5.84
N SER A 107 -12.15 -5.80 6.15
CA SER A 107 -11.78 -7.10 5.57
C SER A 107 -11.76 -7.21 4.03
N PHE A 108 -12.34 -6.25 3.33
CA PHE A 108 -12.49 -6.32 1.87
C PHE A 108 -11.72 -5.22 1.12
N GLY A 109 -11.13 -4.25 1.81
CA GLY A 109 -10.49 -3.11 1.17
C GLY A 109 -9.28 -3.48 0.33
N PHE A 110 -8.42 -4.33 0.84
CA PHE A 110 -7.19 -4.77 0.19
C PHE A 110 -7.28 -6.12 -0.53
N ARG A 111 -8.29 -6.88 -0.23
CA ARG A 111 -8.38 -8.28 -0.57
C ARG A 111 -8.27 -8.56 -2.08
N ASN A 112 -7.52 -9.62 -2.42
CA ASN A 112 -7.30 -10.09 -3.80
C ASN A 112 -6.74 -9.00 -4.74
N LYS A 113 -5.92 -8.09 -4.21
CA LYS A 113 -5.25 -7.03 -4.95
C LYS A 113 -3.74 -7.14 -4.76
N VAL A 114 -2.96 -6.32 -5.47
CA VAL A 114 -1.50 -6.42 -5.48
C VAL A 114 -0.85 -5.20 -4.80
N ALA A 115 0.25 -5.43 -4.10
CA ALA A 115 1.03 -4.41 -3.42
C ALA A 115 2.50 -4.40 -3.86
N GLY A 116 3.00 -3.24 -4.25
CA GLY A 116 4.40 -2.94 -4.44
C GLY A 116 4.94 -2.02 -3.34
N PHE A 117 6.27 -1.94 -3.21
CA PHE A 117 6.90 -1.22 -2.12
C PHE A 117 8.04 -0.34 -2.59
N VAL A 118 8.04 0.91 -2.11
CA VAL A 118 9.15 1.84 -2.22
C VAL A 118 9.62 2.17 -0.80
N GLY A 119 10.77 1.60 -0.42
CA GLY A 119 11.41 1.85 0.87
C GLY A 119 12.43 2.96 0.79
N TYR A 120 12.60 3.72 1.85
CA TYR A 120 13.69 4.70 1.96
C TYR A 120 14.21 4.81 3.40
N SER A 121 15.50 5.17 3.52
CA SER A 121 16.09 5.49 4.84
C SER A 121 17.26 6.46 4.70
N ALA A 122 17.64 7.10 5.81
CA ALA A 122 18.87 7.88 5.89
C ALA A 122 20.12 6.97 5.85
N GLY A 123 19.99 5.70 6.21
CA GLY A 123 21.06 4.70 6.21
C GLY A 123 21.23 4.00 4.85
N LEU A 124 22.17 3.05 4.81
CA LEU A 124 22.60 2.36 3.59
C LEU A 124 21.62 1.30 3.07
N VAL A 125 20.67 0.83 3.91
CA VAL A 125 19.78 -0.29 3.54
C VAL A 125 18.50 0.16 2.83
N GLY A 126 18.26 1.47 2.69
CA GLY A 126 17.18 2.02 1.86
C GLY A 126 15.75 1.65 2.29
N GLY A 127 15.53 1.28 3.55
CA GLY A 127 14.21 0.89 4.04
C GLY A 127 13.89 -0.61 3.87
N ALA A 128 14.87 -1.45 3.55
CA ALA A 128 14.67 -2.85 3.25
C ALA A 128 13.93 -3.61 4.37
N ARG A 129 14.27 -3.36 5.65
CA ARG A 129 13.62 -4.04 6.77
C ARG A 129 12.17 -3.62 6.96
N ALA A 130 11.86 -2.35 6.68
CA ALA A 130 10.46 -1.89 6.68
C ALA A 130 9.67 -2.56 5.55
N VAL A 131 10.27 -2.72 4.36
CA VAL A 131 9.63 -3.41 3.22
C VAL A 131 9.37 -4.88 3.55
N GLU A 132 10.33 -5.60 4.15
CA GLU A 132 10.15 -6.98 4.59
C GLU A 132 8.97 -7.13 5.59
N HIS A 133 8.94 -6.28 6.61
CA HIS A 133 7.83 -6.29 7.58
C HIS A 133 6.50 -5.94 6.90
N LEU A 134 6.50 -4.97 5.98
CA LEU A 134 5.28 -4.55 5.28
C LEU A 134 4.76 -5.65 4.34
N ALA A 135 5.65 -6.43 3.72
CA ALA A 135 5.25 -7.58 2.91
C ALA A 135 4.49 -8.63 3.74
N HIS A 136 4.93 -8.92 4.96
CA HIS A 136 4.20 -9.81 5.87
C HIS A 136 2.85 -9.23 6.31
N ILE A 137 2.78 -7.93 6.58
CA ILE A 137 1.52 -7.24 6.90
C ILE A 137 0.57 -7.30 5.70
N ALA A 138 1.08 -7.10 4.47
CA ALA A 138 0.30 -7.17 3.25
C ALA A 138 -0.31 -8.57 3.03
N ILE A 139 0.43 -9.65 3.33
CA ILE A 139 -0.09 -11.02 3.26
C ILE A 139 -1.31 -11.18 4.18
N GLU A 140 -1.24 -10.72 5.42
CA GLU A 140 -2.37 -10.80 6.35
C GLU A 140 -3.55 -9.94 5.91
N ALA A 141 -3.31 -8.82 5.25
CA ALA A 141 -4.33 -7.97 4.64
C ALA A 141 -4.91 -8.57 3.33
N GLU A 142 -4.58 -9.80 2.97
CA GLU A 142 -4.96 -10.50 1.74
C GLU A 142 -4.52 -9.78 0.45
N LEU A 143 -3.44 -8.98 0.51
CA LEU A 143 -2.73 -8.45 -0.65
C LEU A 143 -1.71 -9.46 -1.16
N VAL A 144 -1.41 -9.41 -2.45
CA VAL A 144 -0.28 -10.12 -3.07
C VAL A 144 0.96 -9.20 -3.04
N PRO A 145 1.92 -9.40 -2.12
CA PRO A 145 3.13 -8.58 -2.08
C PRO A 145 4.06 -8.96 -3.23
N LEU A 146 4.53 -7.96 -3.97
CA LEU A 146 5.48 -8.18 -5.05
C LEU A 146 6.90 -8.39 -4.51
N ARG A 147 7.65 -9.26 -5.20
CA ARG A 147 9.05 -9.52 -4.89
C ARG A 147 9.95 -8.31 -5.13
N ASN A 148 9.74 -7.64 -6.26
CA ASN A 148 10.56 -6.48 -6.64
C ASN A 148 10.12 -5.26 -5.85
N ALA A 149 11.10 -4.56 -5.25
CA ALA A 149 10.89 -3.33 -4.51
C ALA A 149 11.93 -2.30 -4.92
N THR A 150 11.60 -1.02 -4.82
CA THR A 150 12.56 0.07 -5.00
C THR A 150 13.05 0.54 -3.63
N LEU A 151 14.36 0.45 -3.39
CA LEU A 151 14.97 0.84 -2.11
C LEU A 151 15.89 2.05 -2.32
N ILE A 152 15.65 3.12 -1.55
CA ILE A 152 16.37 4.39 -1.66
C ILE A 152 17.19 4.60 -0.40
N ALA A 153 18.48 4.25 -0.51
CA ALA A 153 19.45 4.48 0.55
C ALA A 153 19.85 5.95 0.59
N GLN A 154 20.30 6.42 1.77
CA GLN A 154 20.80 7.78 1.99
C GLN A 154 19.88 8.84 1.37
N VAL A 155 18.59 8.73 1.62
CA VAL A 155 17.50 9.43 0.93
C VAL A 155 17.70 10.94 0.82
N HIS A 156 18.34 11.60 1.81
CA HIS A 156 18.62 13.03 1.79
C HIS A 156 19.66 13.45 0.74
N GLN A 157 20.41 12.49 0.18
CA GLN A 157 21.42 12.71 -0.86
C GLN A 157 21.04 12.00 -2.17
N ALA A 158 19.93 11.25 -2.17
CA ALA A 158 19.57 10.37 -3.28
C ALA A 158 18.98 11.12 -4.49
N PHE A 159 18.51 12.36 -4.29
CA PHE A 159 17.87 13.15 -5.34
C PHE A 159 18.71 14.38 -5.71
N GLY A 160 18.69 14.76 -6.98
CA GLY A 160 19.24 16.01 -7.48
C GLY A 160 18.28 17.18 -7.26
N ASP A 161 18.76 18.40 -7.58
CA ASP A 161 17.96 19.63 -7.51
C ASP A 161 16.80 19.64 -8.53
N ASP A 162 16.90 18.79 -9.55
CA ASP A 162 15.86 18.52 -10.55
C ASP A 162 14.79 17.52 -10.08
N GLY A 163 14.87 17.05 -8.83
CA GLY A 163 13.97 16.07 -8.24
C GLY A 163 14.12 14.64 -8.77
N ARG A 164 15.18 14.35 -9.52
CA ARG A 164 15.46 13.00 -10.04
C ARG A 164 16.45 12.23 -9.18
N PRO A 165 16.33 10.90 -9.11
CA PRO A 165 17.33 10.09 -8.44
C PRO A 165 18.72 10.27 -9.08
N ARG A 166 19.75 10.45 -8.27
CA ARG A 166 21.15 10.52 -8.73
C ARG A 166 21.68 9.18 -9.24
N ASP A 167 21.15 8.06 -8.72
CA ASP A 167 21.43 6.71 -9.22
C ASP A 167 20.38 6.35 -10.29
N PRO A 168 20.78 6.27 -11.58
CA PRO A 168 19.85 5.94 -12.66
C PRO A 168 19.20 4.56 -12.50
N ARG A 169 19.85 3.65 -11.77
CA ARG A 169 19.26 2.33 -11.47
C ARG A 169 17.99 2.42 -10.63
N SER A 170 17.73 3.55 -9.98
CA SER A 170 16.47 3.77 -9.26
C SER A 170 15.27 3.84 -10.22
N ASP A 171 15.44 4.47 -11.39
CA ASP A 171 14.43 4.50 -12.45
C ASP A 171 14.18 3.10 -13.01
N ASP A 172 15.23 2.33 -13.28
CA ASP A 172 15.11 0.96 -13.78
C ASP A 172 14.36 0.05 -12.81
N ARG A 173 14.72 0.13 -11.51
CA ARG A 173 14.05 -0.65 -10.45
C ARG A 173 12.59 -0.27 -10.30
N LEU A 174 12.28 1.01 -10.37
CA LEU A 174 10.90 1.48 -10.30
C LEU A 174 10.11 1.04 -11.54
N THR A 175 10.71 1.09 -12.72
CA THR A 175 10.07 0.61 -13.95
C THR A 175 9.70 -0.88 -13.83
N VAL A 176 10.62 -1.73 -13.40
CA VAL A 176 10.35 -3.16 -13.16
C VAL A 176 9.21 -3.35 -12.16
N LEU A 177 9.20 -2.58 -11.07
CA LEU A 177 8.14 -2.67 -10.08
C LEU A 177 6.78 -2.23 -10.64
N LEU A 178 6.73 -1.18 -11.47
CA LEU A 178 5.50 -0.71 -12.11
C LEU A 178 5.00 -1.71 -13.17
N ASP A 179 5.89 -2.33 -13.94
CA ASP A 179 5.53 -3.40 -14.88
C ASP A 179 4.89 -4.58 -14.15
N ASP A 180 5.50 -5.03 -13.04
CA ASP A 180 4.95 -6.09 -12.19
C ASP A 180 3.57 -5.70 -11.63
N LEU A 181 3.44 -4.48 -11.09
CA LEU A 181 2.16 -3.97 -10.58
C LEU A 181 1.08 -3.94 -11.65
N ALA A 182 1.41 -3.52 -12.89
CA ALA A 182 0.48 -3.48 -14.00
C ALA A 182 0.03 -4.89 -14.40
N TRP A 183 0.96 -5.83 -14.53
CA TRP A 183 0.66 -7.21 -14.91
C TRP A 183 -0.22 -7.92 -13.88
N TRP A 184 0.20 -7.89 -12.61
CA TRP A 184 -0.55 -8.51 -11.52
C TRP A 184 -1.89 -7.81 -11.28
N GLY A 185 -1.91 -6.48 -11.32
CA GLY A 185 -3.11 -5.69 -11.13
C GLY A 185 -4.19 -6.00 -12.15
N ASP A 186 -3.82 -6.09 -13.44
CA ASP A 186 -4.74 -6.46 -14.51
C ASP A 186 -5.23 -7.92 -14.38
N ALA A 187 -4.34 -8.85 -14.05
CA ALA A 187 -4.71 -10.25 -13.83
C ALA A 187 -5.70 -10.42 -12.68
N LEU A 188 -5.43 -9.77 -11.53
CA LEU A 188 -6.29 -9.84 -10.35
C LEU A 188 -7.61 -9.09 -10.55
N ARG A 189 -7.60 -7.95 -11.25
CA ARG A 189 -8.84 -7.23 -11.59
C ARG A 189 -9.74 -8.10 -12.46
N ARG A 190 -9.21 -8.70 -13.52
CA ARG A 190 -9.99 -9.63 -14.38
C ARG A 190 -10.54 -10.81 -13.59
N ALA A 191 -9.76 -11.33 -12.64
CA ALA A 191 -10.23 -12.42 -11.78
C ALA A 191 -11.39 -11.98 -10.87
N ARG A 192 -11.31 -10.79 -10.26
CA ARG A 192 -12.39 -10.22 -9.45
C ARG A 192 -13.64 -9.93 -10.28
N ASP A 193 -13.48 -9.37 -11.49
CA ASP A 193 -14.58 -9.07 -12.42
C ASP A 193 -15.31 -10.34 -12.89
N ALA A 194 -14.60 -11.45 -13.02
CA ALA A 194 -15.17 -12.75 -13.36
C ALA A 194 -15.88 -13.44 -12.17
N GLY A 195 -15.64 -12.99 -10.97
CA GLY A 195 -16.22 -13.50 -9.73
C GLY A 195 -15.19 -13.52 -8.61
N GLU A 196 -15.40 -12.72 -7.60
CA GLU A 196 -14.47 -12.60 -6.48
C GLU A 196 -14.40 -13.91 -5.68
N LEU A 197 -13.18 -14.33 -5.36
CA LEU A 197 -12.96 -15.49 -4.50
C LEU A 197 -13.52 -15.20 -3.09
N PRO A 198 -14.54 -15.95 -2.62
CA PRO A 198 -15.14 -15.71 -1.31
C PRO A 198 -14.14 -15.80 -0.16
N PRO A 199 -14.36 -15.12 0.97
CA PRO A 199 -13.45 -15.20 2.12
C PRO A 199 -13.33 -16.63 2.65
N PRO A 200 -12.21 -17.00 3.32
CA PRO A 200 -11.96 -18.36 3.79
C PRO A 200 -13.10 -18.96 4.62
N HIS A 201 -13.74 -18.15 5.48
CA HIS A 201 -14.86 -18.61 6.31
C HIS A 201 -16.11 -18.96 5.47
N ALA A 202 -16.35 -18.26 4.37
CA ALA A 202 -17.48 -18.54 3.47
C ALA A 202 -17.23 -19.74 2.54
N ARG A 203 -15.97 -20.20 2.43
CA ARG A 203 -15.58 -21.38 1.63
C ARG A 203 -15.51 -22.67 2.43
N ARG A 204 -15.65 -22.61 3.76
CA ARG A 204 -15.69 -23.82 4.60
C ARG A 204 -17.04 -24.49 4.43
N ALA A 205 -17.04 -25.82 4.24
CA ALA A 205 -18.26 -26.60 4.35
C ALA A 205 -18.87 -26.40 5.75
N PRO A 206 -20.21 -26.33 5.88
CA PRO A 206 -20.83 -26.31 7.19
C PRO A 206 -20.30 -27.52 7.98
N ALA A 207 -19.90 -27.29 9.23
CA ALA A 207 -19.49 -28.40 10.11
C ALA A 207 -20.61 -29.44 10.10
N ALA A 208 -20.27 -30.70 9.82
CA ALA A 208 -21.24 -31.77 9.93
C ALA A 208 -21.77 -31.71 11.36
N THR A 209 -23.05 -31.42 11.50
CA THR A 209 -23.75 -31.53 12.80
C THR A 209 -23.68 -32.97 13.23
N ALA A 210 -22.83 -33.27 14.23
CA ALA A 210 -22.76 -34.56 14.91
C ALA A 210 -24.01 -34.76 15.77
#